data_daa4316d79153b615beff0bd6baff3dd
#
_entry.id   daa4316d79153b615beff0bd6baff3dd
#
_cell.length_a   1.000
_cell.length_b   1.000
_cell.length_c   1.000
_cell.angle_alpha   90.00
_cell.angle_beta   90.00
_cell.angle_gamma   90.00
#
_symmetry.space_group_name_H-M   'P 1'
#
loop_
_entity.id
_entity.type
_entity.pdbx_description
1 polymer ?
#
loop_
_entity_poly.entity_id
_entity_poly.type
_entity_poly.pdbx_seq_one_letter_code
_entity_poly.pdbx_strand_id
1 'polypeptide(L)'
;MKLAPLVLLPFLIAACSEVPPPAAPPKLVRSLVVGAGDAVTGGIQRSYSGEVRARIETTLGFRIGGKIVERRVDTGAAVKAGQVLARLDPADAGLQSAQAEAQLALATADLARYRDLRAKNFISASALDARETAFKAAEAQAALARNQSSYTTLVADRNGVIGQVLAEPGQVVAAGQAVFRLAPDGEREIAIALPEGEVGAFKPGQAAEVSFWASQGAATKPLAGRLRELSPVADPVTRTYAARVSLKDADPLLPLGMSATVRFPTGVPGAKRLMVPLTAIFQQGNQAAVWIVSADATVKLQAVSVAEYRDGGAVVSAGLAGGEQIVAAGANLLTAGEKVRIAPVVQAK
;
A
#
# COMPACT_ATOMS: atom_id res chain seq x y z
N MET A 1 -35.95 66.03 -92.84
CA MET A 1 -37.24 65.84 -92.20
C MET A 1 -37.78 64.45 -92.57
N LYS A 2 -37.69 63.51 -91.74
CA LYS A 2 -38.55 62.30 -91.77
C LYS A 2 -38.30 61.57 -90.43
N LEU A 3 -39.31 61.54 -89.63
CA LEU A 3 -39.35 60.75 -88.35
C LEU A 3 -39.39 59.25 -88.67
N ALA A 4 -38.69 58.48 -87.95
CA ALA A 4 -38.81 57.03 -87.85
C ALA A 4 -39.24 56.63 -86.45
N PRO A 5 -40.20 55.69 -86.28
CA PRO A 5 -40.79 55.34 -85.03
C PRO A 5 -39.90 54.34 -84.26
N LEU A 6 -39.80 54.56 -82.97
CA LEU A 6 -39.11 53.73 -82.00
C LEU A 6 -40.02 52.52 -81.62
N VAL A 7 -39.61 51.32 -81.93
CA VAL A 7 -40.34 50.06 -81.54
C VAL A 7 -39.84 49.63 -80.16
N LEU A 8 -40.72 49.66 -79.17
CA LEU A 8 -40.48 49.21 -77.81
C LEU A 8 -40.72 47.70 -77.74
N LEU A 9 -39.68 46.91 -77.50
CA LEU A 9 -39.72 45.48 -77.28
C LEU A 9 -39.86 45.15 -75.80
N PRO A 10 -40.90 44.43 -75.34
CA PRO A 10 -41.01 44.05 -73.94
C PRO A 10 -40.04 42.87 -73.60
N PHE A 11 -39.16 43.07 -72.60
CA PHE A 11 -38.25 42.11 -72.09
C PHE A 11 -38.99 41.23 -71.08
N LEU A 12 -39.30 39.96 -71.41
CA LEU A 12 -39.86 38.97 -70.51
C LEU A 12 -38.72 38.46 -69.60
N ILE A 13 -38.77 38.83 -68.33
CA ILE A 13 -37.91 38.28 -67.29
C ILE A 13 -38.53 36.94 -66.87
N ALA A 14 -37.93 35.83 -67.34
CA ALA A 14 -38.21 34.49 -66.86
C ALA A 14 -37.55 34.33 -65.42
N ALA A 15 -38.36 34.35 -64.40
CA ALA A 15 -37.93 34.01 -63.05
C ALA A 15 -37.70 32.48 -62.97
N CYS A 16 -36.42 32.05 -62.99
CA CYS A 16 -36.05 30.70 -62.60
C CYS A 16 -36.30 30.54 -61.07
N SER A 17 -37.39 29.85 -60.72
CA SER A 17 -37.54 29.35 -59.33
C SER A 17 -36.53 28.20 -59.12
N GLU A 18 -35.48 28.45 -58.42
CA GLU A 18 -34.58 27.39 -57.92
C GLU A 18 -35.40 26.44 -57.02
N VAL A 19 -35.60 25.22 -57.51
CA VAL A 19 -36.13 24.12 -56.69
C VAL A 19 -35.09 23.83 -55.61
N PRO A 20 -35.40 23.91 -54.30
CA PRO A 20 -34.43 23.59 -53.27
C PRO A 20 -33.91 22.16 -53.47
N PRO A 21 -32.60 21.92 -53.34
CA PRO A 21 -32.05 20.58 -53.54
C PRO A 21 -32.73 19.58 -52.57
N PRO A 22 -32.99 18.35 -53.02
CA PRO A 22 -33.63 17.33 -52.20
C PRO A 22 -32.81 17.15 -50.92
N ALA A 23 -33.49 17.15 -49.76
CA ALA A 23 -32.85 16.98 -48.48
C ALA A 23 -32.00 15.70 -48.48
N ALA A 24 -30.73 15.85 -48.16
CA ALA A 24 -29.79 14.72 -48.13
C ALA A 24 -30.36 13.61 -47.20
N PRO A 25 -30.27 12.33 -47.61
CA PRO A 25 -30.80 11.24 -46.82
C PRO A 25 -30.15 11.25 -45.38
N PRO A 26 -30.94 10.97 -44.33
CA PRO A 26 -30.44 11.00 -42.96
C PRO A 26 -29.26 10.03 -42.80
N LYS A 27 -28.19 10.52 -42.20
CA LYS A 27 -26.95 9.77 -42.00
C LYS A 27 -27.19 8.58 -41.06
N LEU A 28 -26.62 7.43 -41.43
CA LEU A 28 -26.71 6.22 -40.62
C LEU A 28 -25.70 6.28 -39.49
N VAL A 29 -26.16 6.17 -38.23
CA VAL A 29 -25.33 6.18 -37.04
C VAL A 29 -25.59 4.94 -36.19
N ARG A 30 -24.56 4.47 -35.48
CA ARG A 30 -24.74 3.46 -34.41
C ARG A 30 -24.99 4.19 -33.10
N SER A 31 -26.06 3.84 -32.42
CA SER A 31 -26.36 4.40 -31.12
C SER A 31 -26.17 3.36 -30.00
N LEU A 32 -25.89 3.84 -28.81
CA LEU A 32 -25.78 3.07 -27.55
C LEU A 32 -26.63 3.77 -26.50
N VAL A 33 -27.43 3.01 -25.78
CA VAL A 33 -28.10 3.52 -24.56
C VAL A 33 -27.13 3.37 -23.42
N VAL A 34 -26.74 4.48 -22.82
CA VAL A 34 -25.83 4.48 -21.66
C VAL A 34 -26.58 3.93 -20.44
N GLY A 35 -26.40 2.64 -20.17
CA GLY A 35 -27.16 1.90 -19.18
C GLY A 35 -26.64 2.05 -17.76
N ALA A 36 -27.47 1.64 -16.77
CA ALA A 36 -27.05 1.52 -15.39
C ALA A 36 -25.97 0.42 -15.19
N GLY A 37 -25.84 -0.52 -16.17
CA GLY A 37 -24.79 -1.54 -16.19
C GLY A 37 -23.41 -1.00 -16.63
N ASP A 38 -23.41 0.12 -17.36
CA ASP A 38 -22.19 0.82 -17.77
C ASP A 38 -21.73 1.83 -16.71
N ALA A 39 -22.48 1.93 -15.59
CA ALA A 39 -22.08 2.74 -14.46
C ALA A 39 -20.85 2.11 -13.80
N VAL A 40 -19.68 2.70 -14.05
CA VAL A 40 -18.46 2.36 -13.33
C VAL A 40 -18.62 2.89 -11.90
N THR A 41 -19.17 2.03 -11.03
CA THR A 41 -19.16 2.26 -9.59
C THR A 41 -17.73 2.10 -9.07
N GLY A 42 -16.96 3.17 -9.17
CA GLY A 42 -15.61 3.20 -8.70
C GLY A 42 -14.89 4.40 -9.27
N GLY A 43 -14.40 5.28 -8.39
CA GLY A 43 -13.49 6.35 -8.76
C GLY A 43 -12.26 5.79 -9.49
N ILE A 44 -11.40 6.66 -9.99
CA ILE A 44 -10.06 6.28 -10.45
C ILE A 44 -9.44 5.45 -9.33
N GLN A 45 -9.32 4.14 -9.55
CA GLN A 45 -8.70 3.25 -8.57
C GLN A 45 -7.19 3.26 -8.85
N ARG A 46 -6.47 4.06 -8.06
CA ARG A 46 -5.02 3.97 -8.07
C ARG A 46 -4.61 2.69 -7.37
N SER A 47 -3.85 1.85 -8.07
CA SER A 47 -3.37 0.57 -7.56
C SER A 47 -1.85 0.57 -7.45
N TYR A 48 -1.35 0.10 -6.32
CA TYR A 48 0.08 0.01 -6.03
C TYR A 48 0.41 -1.40 -5.61
N SER A 49 1.52 -1.90 -6.13
CA SER A 49 2.09 -3.16 -5.66
C SER A 49 2.76 -2.96 -4.32
N GLY A 50 2.61 -3.94 -3.45
CA GLY A 50 3.24 -3.94 -2.13
C GLY A 50 3.50 -5.34 -1.63
N GLU A 51 4.06 -5.44 -0.46
CA GLU A 51 4.33 -6.72 0.21
C GLU A 51 3.83 -6.71 1.66
N VAL A 52 3.43 -7.89 2.11
CA VAL A 52 3.02 -8.11 3.50
C VAL A 52 4.23 -8.00 4.42
N ARG A 53 4.15 -7.11 5.39
CA ARG A 53 5.16 -6.94 6.46
C ARG A 53 4.53 -7.08 7.83
N ALA A 54 5.32 -7.47 8.81
CA ALA A 54 4.93 -7.28 10.20
C ALA A 54 4.95 -5.78 10.52
N ARG A 55 4.02 -5.33 11.35
CA ARG A 55 4.02 -3.93 11.81
C ARG A 55 5.31 -3.55 12.52
N ILE A 56 5.86 -4.47 13.29
CA ILE A 56 7.12 -4.33 14.02
C ILE A 56 7.99 -5.49 13.60
N GLU A 57 9.21 -5.23 13.19
CA GLU A 57 10.26 -6.22 13.00
C GLU A 57 11.36 -5.94 14.00
N THR A 58 11.79 -6.96 14.76
CA THR A 58 12.84 -6.83 15.74
C THR A 58 14.07 -7.60 15.29
N THR A 59 15.21 -6.95 15.36
CA THR A 59 16.51 -7.62 15.19
C THR A 59 17.00 -8.11 16.56
N LEU A 60 17.29 -9.41 16.63
CA LEU A 60 17.81 -10.04 17.84
C LEU A 60 19.31 -10.28 17.67
N GLY A 61 20.09 -9.90 18.67
CA GLY A 61 21.53 -10.08 18.72
C GLY A 61 21.99 -10.31 20.16
N PHE A 62 23.21 -10.83 20.28
CA PHE A 62 23.81 -11.03 21.61
C PHE A 62 24.24 -9.69 22.22
N ARG A 63 24.15 -9.57 23.55
CA ARG A 63 24.62 -8.40 24.29
C ARG A 63 26.13 -8.35 24.49
N ILE A 64 26.79 -9.50 24.29
CA ILE A 64 28.25 -9.66 24.35
C ILE A 64 28.75 -10.28 23.05
N GLY A 65 30.02 -10.06 22.71
CA GLY A 65 30.65 -10.72 21.58
C GLY A 65 31.09 -12.14 21.92
N GLY A 66 31.16 -13.00 20.91
CA GLY A 66 31.66 -14.37 21.07
C GLY A 66 31.38 -15.22 19.84
N LYS A 67 31.86 -16.47 19.86
CA LYS A 67 31.63 -17.45 18.81
C LYS A 67 30.29 -18.15 19.03
N ILE A 68 29.45 -18.20 17.99
CA ILE A 68 28.20 -18.97 18.02
C ILE A 68 28.56 -20.46 17.98
N VAL A 69 28.15 -21.22 18.99
CA VAL A 69 28.33 -22.67 19.05
C VAL A 69 27.09 -23.45 18.69
N GLU A 70 25.93 -22.88 18.90
CA GLU A 70 24.66 -23.56 18.67
C GLU A 70 23.60 -22.60 18.14
N ARG A 71 22.81 -23.05 17.14
CA ARG A 71 21.59 -22.42 16.65
C ARG A 71 20.46 -23.43 16.71
N ARG A 72 19.33 -23.05 17.33
CA ARG A 72 18.20 -23.95 17.63
C ARG A 72 16.97 -23.68 16.77
N VAL A 73 16.99 -22.68 15.94
CA VAL A 73 15.85 -22.24 15.14
C VAL A 73 16.28 -21.90 13.73
N ASP A 74 15.42 -22.19 12.76
CA ASP A 74 15.59 -21.90 11.34
C ASP A 74 14.68 -20.75 10.89
N THR A 75 14.92 -20.23 9.68
CA THR A 75 14.01 -19.28 9.03
C THR A 75 12.63 -19.92 8.87
N GLY A 76 11.58 -19.18 9.20
CA GLY A 76 10.20 -19.66 9.21
C GLY A 76 9.76 -20.35 10.50
N ALA A 77 10.67 -20.60 11.46
CA ALA A 77 10.32 -21.23 12.73
C ALA A 77 9.47 -20.30 13.60
N ALA A 78 8.36 -20.82 14.13
CA ALA A 78 7.59 -20.15 15.16
C ALA A 78 8.30 -20.28 16.51
N VAL A 79 8.42 -19.17 17.26
CA VAL A 79 9.11 -19.11 18.53
C VAL A 79 8.25 -18.46 19.61
N LYS A 80 8.47 -18.85 20.86
CA LYS A 80 7.81 -18.28 22.03
C LYS A 80 8.75 -17.37 22.82
N ALA A 81 8.19 -16.38 23.50
CA ALA A 81 8.95 -15.55 24.44
C ALA A 81 9.73 -16.41 25.42
N GLY A 82 11.02 -16.10 25.64
CA GLY A 82 11.94 -16.90 26.48
C GLY A 82 12.54 -18.14 25.80
N GLN A 83 12.11 -18.52 24.61
CA GLN A 83 12.70 -19.65 23.89
C GLN A 83 14.13 -19.35 23.47
N VAL A 84 15.05 -20.32 23.73
CA VAL A 84 16.45 -20.21 23.31
C VAL A 84 16.57 -20.35 21.81
N LEU A 85 17.20 -19.36 21.16
CA LEU A 85 17.41 -19.30 19.72
C LEU A 85 18.82 -19.72 19.32
N ALA A 86 19.83 -19.23 20.07
CA ALA A 86 21.23 -19.54 19.80
C ALA A 86 22.07 -19.41 21.09
N ARG A 87 23.28 -19.92 21.05
CA ARG A 87 24.25 -19.82 22.16
C ARG A 87 25.64 -19.45 21.64
N LEU A 88 26.28 -18.57 22.38
CA LEU A 88 27.73 -18.35 22.28
C LEU A 88 28.49 -19.41 23.09
N ASP A 89 29.79 -19.54 22.84
CA ASP A 89 30.69 -20.30 23.67
C ASP A 89 30.67 -19.72 25.09
N PRO A 90 30.24 -20.49 26.10
CA PRO A 90 30.10 -19.98 27.45
C PRO A 90 31.39 -20.11 28.27
N ALA A 91 32.49 -20.66 27.77
CA ALA A 91 33.64 -21.07 28.55
C ALA A 91 34.22 -19.91 29.37
N ASP A 92 34.57 -18.79 28.76
CA ASP A 92 35.18 -17.64 29.41
C ASP A 92 34.21 -16.97 30.39
N ALA A 93 32.97 -16.72 29.99
CA ALA A 93 31.95 -16.12 30.84
C ALA A 93 31.57 -17.01 32.01
N GLY A 94 31.55 -18.33 31.81
CA GLY A 94 31.32 -19.31 32.88
C GLY A 94 32.43 -19.32 33.92
N LEU A 95 33.70 -19.31 33.50
CA LEU A 95 34.85 -19.22 34.39
C LEU A 95 34.88 -17.90 35.19
N GLN A 96 34.56 -16.77 34.57
CA GLN A 96 34.45 -15.48 35.27
C GLN A 96 33.33 -15.49 36.32
N SER A 97 32.17 -16.08 35.99
CA SER A 97 31.07 -16.25 36.93
C SER A 97 31.47 -17.13 38.12
N ALA A 98 32.11 -18.26 37.86
CA ALA A 98 32.58 -19.17 38.90
C ALA A 98 33.62 -18.49 39.85
N GLN A 99 34.56 -17.72 39.29
CA GLN A 99 35.53 -16.95 40.07
C GLN A 99 34.86 -15.92 41.00
N ALA A 100 33.92 -15.14 40.46
CA ALA A 100 33.20 -14.12 41.20
C ALA A 100 32.30 -14.74 42.30
N GLU A 101 31.70 -15.89 42.03
CA GLU A 101 30.93 -16.65 43.05
C GLU A 101 31.79 -17.19 44.17
N ALA A 102 33.00 -17.67 43.87
CA ALA A 102 33.94 -18.10 44.92
C ALA A 102 34.37 -16.92 45.81
N GLN A 103 34.59 -15.74 45.24
CA GLN A 103 34.90 -14.52 45.99
C GLN A 103 33.73 -14.07 46.87
N LEU A 104 32.49 -14.16 46.35
CA LEU A 104 31.28 -13.87 47.12
C LEU A 104 31.12 -14.85 48.29
N ALA A 105 31.36 -16.13 48.08
CA ALA A 105 31.28 -17.16 49.10
C ALA A 105 32.29 -16.90 50.23
N LEU A 106 33.53 -16.52 49.89
CA LEU A 106 34.57 -16.13 50.87
C LEU A 106 34.13 -14.90 51.68
N ALA A 107 33.70 -13.83 51.00
CA ALA A 107 33.26 -12.59 51.67
C ALA A 107 32.04 -12.82 52.57
N THR A 108 31.14 -13.72 52.17
CA THR A 108 29.96 -14.12 52.97
C THR A 108 30.37 -14.84 54.24
N ALA A 109 31.30 -15.79 54.16
CA ALA A 109 31.82 -16.53 55.32
C ALA A 109 32.57 -15.62 56.26
N ASP A 110 33.38 -14.69 55.71
CA ASP A 110 34.11 -13.70 56.51
C ASP A 110 33.14 -12.75 57.23
N LEU A 111 32.16 -12.22 56.55
CA LEU A 111 31.13 -11.35 57.15
C LEU A 111 30.40 -12.06 58.32
N ALA A 112 29.98 -13.30 58.14
CA ALA A 112 29.31 -14.09 59.15
C ALA A 112 30.19 -14.25 60.35
N ARG A 113 31.48 -14.58 60.22
CA ARG A 113 32.47 -14.71 61.26
C ARG A 113 32.70 -13.39 62.03
N TYR A 114 32.83 -12.29 61.30
CA TYR A 114 33.03 -10.97 61.87
C TYR A 114 31.78 -10.46 62.60
N ARG A 115 30.59 -10.78 62.18
CA ARG A 115 29.34 -10.50 62.88
C ARG A 115 29.30 -11.25 64.29
N ASP A 116 29.70 -12.54 64.29
CA ASP A 116 29.78 -13.30 65.53
C ASP A 116 30.84 -12.72 66.52
N LEU A 117 32.03 -12.38 65.98
CA LEU A 117 33.08 -11.73 66.79
C LEU A 117 32.65 -10.35 67.32
N ARG A 118 31.89 -9.58 66.56
CA ARG A 118 31.35 -8.29 66.96
C ARG A 118 30.30 -8.44 68.09
N ALA A 119 29.41 -9.41 67.91
CA ALA A 119 28.42 -9.73 68.99
C ALA A 119 29.07 -10.07 70.29
N LYS A 120 30.28 -10.66 70.27
CA LYS A 120 31.09 -10.98 71.47
C LYS A 120 32.04 -9.85 71.85
N ASN A 121 31.97 -8.66 71.24
CA ASN A 121 32.83 -7.48 71.45
C ASN A 121 34.34 -7.71 71.21
N PHE A 122 34.73 -8.67 70.36
CA PHE A 122 36.15 -8.96 70.07
C PHE A 122 36.72 -8.09 68.95
N ILE A 123 35.88 -7.33 68.20
CA ILE A 123 36.31 -6.44 67.11
C ILE A 123 35.63 -5.07 67.19
N SER A 124 36.22 -4.07 66.53
CA SER A 124 35.64 -2.72 66.38
C SER A 124 34.44 -2.69 65.42
N ALA A 125 33.61 -1.66 65.49
CA ALA A 125 32.55 -1.42 64.53
C ALA A 125 33.14 -1.22 63.07
N SER A 126 34.22 -0.45 62.98
CA SER A 126 34.89 -0.19 61.70
C SER A 126 35.43 -1.45 61.04
N ALA A 127 35.87 -2.46 61.78
CA ALA A 127 36.31 -3.74 61.26
C ALA A 127 35.13 -4.55 60.66
N LEU A 128 33.96 -4.50 61.31
CA LEU A 128 32.73 -5.09 60.74
C LEU A 128 32.28 -4.34 59.44
N ASP A 129 32.24 -3.00 59.56
CA ASP A 129 31.83 -2.16 58.37
C ASP A 129 32.72 -2.42 57.14
N ALA A 130 34.04 -2.63 57.33
CA ALA A 130 34.95 -3.00 56.27
C ALA A 130 34.57 -4.35 55.60
N ARG A 131 34.14 -5.36 56.42
CA ARG A 131 33.69 -6.67 55.90
C ARG A 131 32.31 -6.59 55.22
N GLU A 132 31.43 -5.76 55.75
CA GLU A 132 30.14 -5.49 55.10
C GLU A 132 30.33 -4.83 53.73
N THR A 133 31.25 -3.87 53.64
CA THR A 133 31.60 -3.23 52.35
C THR A 133 32.22 -4.23 51.37
N ALA A 134 33.14 -5.08 51.83
CA ALA A 134 33.78 -6.12 51.02
C ALA A 134 32.74 -7.15 50.50
N PHE A 135 31.78 -7.56 51.38
CA PHE A 135 30.68 -8.43 50.97
C PHE A 135 29.83 -7.79 49.89
N LYS A 136 29.37 -6.54 50.04
CA LYS A 136 28.58 -5.82 49.06
C LYS A 136 29.30 -5.68 47.72
N ALA A 137 30.60 -5.43 47.75
CA ALA A 137 31.43 -5.36 46.54
C ALA A 137 31.49 -6.72 45.81
N ALA A 138 31.72 -7.82 46.56
CA ALA A 138 31.75 -9.16 45.99
C ALA A 138 30.39 -9.61 45.47
N GLU A 139 29.29 -9.25 46.14
CA GLU A 139 27.92 -9.51 45.71
C GLU A 139 27.62 -8.82 44.38
N ALA A 140 27.96 -7.55 44.23
CA ALA A 140 27.79 -6.80 42.98
C ALA A 140 28.63 -7.39 41.84
N GLN A 141 29.88 -7.80 42.13
CA GLN A 141 30.76 -8.43 41.14
C GLN A 141 30.22 -9.79 40.67
N ALA A 142 29.72 -10.62 41.59
CA ALA A 142 29.09 -11.90 41.25
C ALA A 142 27.82 -11.71 40.42
N ALA A 143 26.98 -10.74 40.76
CA ALA A 143 25.79 -10.41 39.98
C ALA A 143 26.14 -9.97 38.57
N LEU A 144 27.16 -9.11 38.37
CA LEU A 144 27.65 -8.69 37.07
C LEU A 144 28.13 -9.88 36.22
N ALA A 145 28.95 -10.76 36.81
CA ALA A 145 29.47 -11.94 36.12
C ALA A 145 28.38 -12.93 35.72
N ARG A 146 27.38 -13.17 36.57
CA ARG A 146 26.19 -13.98 36.22
C ARG A 146 25.42 -13.40 35.07
N ASN A 147 25.20 -12.07 35.06
CA ASN A 147 24.53 -11.39 33.94
C ASN A 147 25.31 -11.58 32.65
N GLN A 148 26.64 -11.39 32.66
CA GLN A 148 27.49 -11.62 31.47
C GLN A 148 27.41 -13.08 30.99
N SER A 149 27.43 -14.05 31.89
CA SER A 149 27.24 -15.46 31.56
C SER A 149 25.85 -15.73 30.94
N SER A 150 24.80 -15.12 31.48
CA SER A 150 23.45 -15.26 30.92
C SER A 150 23.33 -14.70 29.51
N TYR A 151 24.10 -13.67 29.17
CA TYR A 151 24.11 -13.06 27.83
C TYR A 151 24.74 -13.94 26.77
N THR A 152 25.36 -15.05 27.10
CA THR A 152 25.81 -16.07 26.13
C THR A 152 24.65 -16.83 25.52
N THR A 153 23.45 -16.73 26.06
CA THR A 153 22.23 -17.36 25.54
C THR A 153 21.32 -16.30 24.96
N LEU A 154 21.03 -16.40 23.66
CA LEU A 154 20.08 -15.53 22.98
C LEU A 154 18.69 -16.17 23.06
N VAL A 155 17.74 -15.42 23.60
CA VAL A 155 16.34 -15.83 23.72
C VAL A 155 15.43 -14.91 22.93
N ALA A 156 14.27 -15.40 22.49
CA ALA A 156 13.23 -14.57 21.91
C ALA A 156 12.63 -13.66 22.99
N ASP A 157 12.48 -12.37 22.70
CA ASP A 157 11.88 -11.39 23.61
C ASP A 157 10.34 -11.47 23.61
N ARG A 158 9.76 -12.06 22.57
CA ARG A 158 8.31 -12.21 22.37
C ARG A 158 7.98 -13.38 21.44
N ASN A 159 6.68 -13.72 21.35
CA ASN A 159 6.20 -14.71 20.38
C ASN A 159 6.28 -14.16 18.96
N GLY A 160 6.52 -15.03 18.00
CA GLY A 160 6.59 -14.63 16.57
C GLY A 160 7.22 -15.69 15.69
N VAL A 161 7.59 -15.30 14.49
CA VAL A 161 8.25 -16.15 13.50
C VAL A 161 9.62 -15.58 13.15
N ILE A 162 10.62 -16.43 13.03
CA ILE A 162 11.96 -16.05 12.55
C ILE A 162 11.86 -15.76 11.04
N GLY A 163 11.92 -14.47 10.69
CA GLY A 163 11.87 -14.03 9.30
C GLY A 163 13.19 -14.25 8.54
N GLN A 164 14.33 -14.15 9.25
CA GLN A 164 15.65 -14.30 8.64
C GLN A 164 16.69 -14.70 9.68
N VAL A 165 17.61 -15.58 9.29
CA VAL A 165 18.85 -15.90 10.00
C VAL A 165 19.98 -15.10 9.35
N LEU A 166 20.75 -14.35 10.15
CA LEU A 166 21.80 -13.44 9.71
C LEU A 166 23.21 -13.90 10.12
N ALA A 167 23.30 -14.88 11.03
CA ALA A 167 24.58 -15.44 11.48
C ALA A 167 24.44 -16.94 11.78
N GLU A 168 25.52 -17.69 11.49
CA GLU A 168 25.53 -19.14 11.55
C GLU A 168 26.47 -19.66 12.65
N PRO A 169 26.27 -20.91 13.14
CA PRO A 169 27.19 -21.57 14.05
C PRO A 169 28.62 -21.59 13.50
N GLY A 170 29.59 -21.35 14.39
CA GLY A 170 31.00 -21.22 14.02
C GLY A 170 31.46 -19.77 13.77
N GLN A 171 30.54 -18.86 13.49
CA GLN A 171 30.83 -17.44 13.26
C GLN A 171 31.09 -16.71 14.59
N VAL A 172 32.04 -15.77 14.57
CA VAL A 172 32.25 -14.83 15.68
C VAL A 172 31.43 -13.58 15.40
N VAL A 173 30.63 -13.18 16.39
CA VAL A 173 29.75 -12.00 16.33
C VAL A 173 30.16 -10.97 17.37
N ALA A 174 29.97 -9.71 17.04
CA ALA A 174 30.18 -8.59 17.97
C ALA A 174 28.92 -8.38 18.84
N ALA A 175 29.07 -7.69 19.96
CA ALA A 175 27.96 -7.24 20.77
C ALA A 175 27.02 -6.34 19.93
N GLY A 176 25.71 -6.60 19.96
CA GLY A 176 24.69 -5.87 19.20
C GLY A 176 24.58 -6.25 17.73
N GLN A 177 25.46 -7.13 17.22
CA GLN A 177 25.32 -7.61 15.85
C GLN A 177 24.04 -8.41 15.68
N ALA A 178 23.27 -8.12 14.61
CA ALA A 178 22.04 -8.84 14.30
C ALA A 178 22.33 -10.31 13.95
N VAL A 179 21.65 -11.23 14.62
CA VAL A 179 21.72 -12.68 14.41
C VAL A 179 20.44 -13.22 13.82
N PHE A 180 19.30 -12.72 14.30
CA PHE A 180 17.98 -13.06 13.77
C PHE A 180 17.17 -11.80 13.51
N ARG A 181 16.25 -11.91 12.53
CA ARG A 181 15.13 -10.98 12.37
C ARG A 181 13.88 -11.72 12.82
N LEU A 182 13.26 -11.22 13.87
CA LEU A 182 12.01 -11.73 14.42
C LEU A 182 10.85 -10.84 13.93
N ALA A 183 9.83 -11.46 13.37
CA ALA A 183 8.55 -10.86 13.11
C ALA A 183 7.57 -11.30 14.21
N PRO A 184 7.23 -10.43 15.15
CA PRO A 184 6.29 -10.78 16.20
C PRO A 184 4.92 -11.15 15.66
N ASP A 185 4.20 -11.98 16.41
CA ASP A 185 2.77 -12.19 16.18
C ASP A 185 2.03 -10.88 16.36
N GLY A 186 1.04 -10.62 15.48
CA GLY A 186 0.24 -9.41 15.58
C GLY A 186 -0.17 -8.84 14.22
N GLU A 187 -0.38 -7.54 14.19
CA GLU A 187 -0.89 -6.85 13.03
C GLU A 187 0.04 -6.96 11.82
N ARG A 188 -0.56 -7.29 10.68
CA ARG A 188 0.10 -7.29 9.37
C ARG A 188 -0.22 -5.97 8.66
N GLU A 189 0.74 -5.48 7.93
CA GLU A 189 0.63 -4.26 7.12
C GLU A 189 1.14 -4.55 5.71
N ILE A 190 0.68 -3.73 4.76
CA ILE A 190 1.24 -3.76 3.41
C ILE A 190 2.17 -2.57 3.26
N ALA A 191 3.42 -2.86 2.96
CA ALA A 191 4.39 -1.84 2.57
C ALA A 191 4.24 -1.57 1.08
N ILE A 192 4.01 -0.31 0.72
CA ILE A 192 3.91 0.17 -0.66
C ILE A 192 4.84 1.35 -0.89
N ALA A 193 5.18 1.60 -2.15
CA ALA A 193 5.93 2.76 -2.58
C ALA A 193 5.04 3.64 -3.46
N LEU A 194 4.88 4.91 -3.09
CA LEU A 194 4.08 5.89 -3.80
C LEU A 194 4.97 6.83 -4.63
N PRO A 195 4.72 7.01 -5.93
CA PRO A 195 5.49 7.94 -6.76
C PRO A 195 5.37 9.39 -6.28
N GLU A 196 6.46 10.16 -6.44
CA GLU A 196 6.52 11.57 -6.03
C GLU A 196 5.39 12.42 -6.62
N GLY A 197 5.06 12.23 -7.89
CA GLY A 197 3.99 12.98 -8.55
C GLY A 197 2.58 12.72 -8.01
N GLU A 198 2.40 11.68 -7.20
CA GLU A 198 1.09 11.27 -6.71
C GLU A 198 0.93 11.40 -5.19
N VAL A 199 2.04 11.52 -4.46
CA VAL A 199 2.05 11.51 -2.98
C VAL A 199 1.12 12.55 -2.36
N GLY A 200 1.00 13.74 -2.96
CA GLY A 200 0.12 14.81 -2.48
C GLY A 200 -1.37 14.48 -2.42
N ALA A 201 -1.80 13.41 -3.13
CA ALA A 201 -3.18 12.95 -3.13
C ALA A 201 -3.51 12.01 -1.95
N PHE A 202 -2.50 11.59 -1.17
CA PHE A 202 -2.66 10.63 -0.08
C PHE A 202 -2.54 11.28 1.28
N LYS A 203 -3.40 10.80 2.20
CA LYS A 203 -3.38 11.24 3.60
C LYS A 203 -3.52 10.04 4.52
N PRO A 204 -2.81 9.98 5.65
CA PRO A 204 -3.05 8.99 6.67
C PRO A 204 -4.53 8.95 7.05
N GLY A 205 -5.05 7.74 7.28
CA GLY A 205 -6.47 7.50 7.53
C GLY A 205 -7.31 7.17 6.31
N GLN A 206 -6.79 7.37 5.09
CA GLN A 206 -7.51 7.05 3.85
C GLN A 206 -7.80 5.55 3.75
N ALA A 207 -9.03 5.20 3.36
CA ALA A 207 -9.44 3.82 3.13
C ALA A 207 -8.72 3.23 1.91
N ALA A 208 -8.39 1.95 2.00
CA ALA A 208 -7.77 1.17 0.93
C ALA A 208 -8.42 -0.21 0.86
N GLU A 209 -8.35 -0.83 -0.29
CA GLU A 209 -8.71 -2.23 -0.52
C GLU A 209 -7.43 -3.00 -0.87
N VAL A 210 -7.24 -4.16 -0.25
CA VAL A 210 -6.05 -4.98 -0.43
C VAL A 210 -6.42 -6.33 -0.99
N SER A 211 -5.80 -6.71 -2.09
CA SER A 211 -5.93 -8.02 -2.72
C SER A 211 -4.56 -8.70 -2.80
N PHE A 212 -4.52 -10.01 -2.58
CA PHE A 212 -3.29 -10.78 -2.62
C PHE A 212 -3.17 -11.56 -3.93
N TRP A 213 -1.96 -11.63 -4.46
CA TRP A 213 -1.70 -12.36 -5.70
C TRP A 213 -2.04 -13.85 -5.58
N ALA A 214 -1.67 -14.48 -4.47
CA ALA A 214 -1.94 -15.90 -4.23
C ALA A 214 -3.44 -16.26 -4.13
N SER A 215 -4.31 -15.27 -3.97
CA SER A 215 -5.76 -15.46 -3.87
C SER A 215 -6.49 -15.27 -5.20
N GLN A 216 -5.80 -14.94 -6.29
CA GLN A 216 -6.46 -14.63 -7.58
C GLN A 216 -7.16 -15.86 -8.22
N GLY A 217 -6.91 -17.07 -7.75
CA GLY A 217 -7.61 -18.28 -8.19
C GLY A 217 -8.81 -18.69 -7.32
N ALA A 218 -8.92 -18.18 -6.11
CA ALA A 218 -10.05 -18.36 -5.23
C ALA A 218 -10.74 -17.00 -5.05
N ALA A 219 -12.05 -16.92 -5.15
CA ALA A 219 -12.84 -15.68 -5.04
C ALA A 219 -12.76 -15.08 -3.61
N THR A 220 -11.55 -14.72 -3.19
CA THR A 220 -11.30 -14.13 -1.88
C THR A 220 -11.61 -12.63 -1.98
N LYS A 221 -12.55 -12.16 -1.16
CA LYS A 221 -12.92 -10.75 -1.11
C LYS A 221 -11.68 -9.91 -0.73
N PRO A 222 -11.48 -8.75 -1.35
CA PRO A 222 -10.46 -7.81 -0.92
C PRO A 222 -10.61 -7.49 0.57
N LEU A 223 -9.48 -7.44 1.28
CA LEU A 223 -9.47 -7.01 2.68
C LEU A 223 -9.54 -5.48 2.76
N ALA A 224 -10.31 -4.99 3.72
CA ALA A 224 -10.33 -3.57 4.02
C ALA A 224 -9.01 -3.17 4.68
N GLY A 225 -8.41 -2.12 4.17
CA GLY A 225 -7.19 -1.52 4.72
C GLY A 225 -7.35 -0.03 4.94
N ARG A 226 -6.36 0.55 5.61
CA ARG A 226 -6.27 2.00 5.83
C ARG A 226 -4.82 2.45 5.74
N LEU A 227 -4.57 3.52 5.00
CA LEU A 227 -3.25 4.16 4.98
C LEU A 227 -2.93 4.66 6.39
N ARG A 228 -1.98 4.00 7.06
CA ARG A 228 -1.60 4.33 8.43
C ARG A 228 -0.46 5.35 8.47
N GLU A 229 0.52 5.14 7.61
CA GLU A 229 1.76 5.91 7.62
C GLU A 229 2.19 6.25 6.21
N LEU A 230 2.68 7.46 6.03
CA LEU A 230 3.27 7.96 4.81
C LEU A 230 4.57 8.65 5.20
N SER A 231 5.69 8.17 4.65
CA SER A 231 7.00 8.78 4.87
C SER A 231 7.00 10.24 4.38
N PRO A 232 7.54 11.18 5.14
CA PRO A 232 7.72 12.55 4.67
C PRO A 232 8.93 12.72 3.76
N VAL A 233 9.77 11.67 3.62
CA VAL A 233 11.02 11.70 2.86
C VAL A 233 10.96 10.66 1.75
N ALA A 234 11.30 11.08 0.53
CA ALA A 234 11.42 10.18 -0.61
C ALA A 234 12.72 9.37 -0.53
N ASP A 235 12.67 8.14 -1.00
CA ASP A 235 13.86 7.37 -1.31
C ASP A 235 14.58 8.03 -2.50
N PRO A 236 15.86 8.41 -2.36
CA PRO A 236 16.57 9.19 -3.38
C PRO A 236 16.87 8.38 -4.66
N VAL A 237 16.86 7.06 -4.59
CA VAL A 237 17.16 6.17 -5.73
C VAL A 237 15.89 5.93 -6.56
N THR A 238 14.81 5.56 -5.89
CA THR A 238 13.54 5.20 -6.55
C THR A 238 12.61 6.37 -6.76
N ARG A 239 12.83 7.50 -6.09
CA ARG A 239 11.95 8.68 -6.05
C ARG A 239 10.53 8.35 -5.63
N THR A 240 10.42 7.44 -4.66
CA THR A 240 9.14 7.01 -4.11
C THR A 240 9.07 7.29 -2.61
N TYR A 241 7.87 7.48 -2.11
CA TYR A 241 7.60 7.65 -0.70
C TYR A 241 7.10 6.33 -0.12
N ALA A 242 7.76 5.85 0.93
CA ALA A 242 7.32 4.64 1.62
C ALA A 242 5.99 4.91 2.34
N ALA A 243 5.03 4.00 2.16
CA ALA A 243 3.75 4.07 2.84
C ALA A 243 3.37 2.70 3.40
N ARG A 244 2.60 2.71 4.48
CA ARG A 244 2.14 1.51 5.16
C ARG A 244 0.63 1.51 5.28
N VAL A 245 0.01 0.44 4.84
CA VAL A 245 -1.43 0.22 4.89
C VAL A 245 -1.72 -0.86 5.92
N SER A 246 -2.37 -0.50 7.01
CA SER A 246 -2.85 -1.45 8.01
C SER A 246 -4.02 -2.24 7.45
N LEU A 247 -4.06 -3.53 7.75
CA LEU A 247 -5.16 -4.42 7.38
C LEU A 247 -6.15 -4.52 8.53
N LYS A 248 -7.43 -4.47 8.21
CA LYS A 248 -8.49 -4.79 9.17
C LYS A 248 -8.80 -6.28 9.06
N ASP A 249 -8.86 -6.97 10.20
CA ASP A 249 -9.23 -8.39 10.30
C ASP A 249 -8.33 -9.33 9.44
N ALA A 250 -7.02 -8.99 9.32
CA ALA A 250 -6.07 -9.85 8.66
C ALA A 250 -5.79 -11.11 9.49
N ASP A 251 -5.68 -12.25 8.82
CA ASP A 251 -5.21 -13.48 9.45
C ASP A 251 -3.79 -13.25 9.99
N PRO A 252 -3.53 -13.47 11.28
CA PRO A 252 -2.19 -13.40 11.85
C PRO A 252 -1.18 -14.33 11.17
N LEU A 253 -1.66 -15.39 10.51
CA LEU A 253 -0.84 -16.35 9.77
C LEU A 253 -0.54 -15.91 8.32
N LEU A 254 -1.00 -14.73 7.90
CA LEU A 254 -0.71 -14.21 6.57
C LEU A 254 0.82 -14.17 6.34
N PRO A 255 1.35 -14.90 5.33
CA PRO A 255 2.79 -15.02 5.11
C PRO A 255 3.44 -13.67 4.87
N LEU A 256 4.56 -13.42 5.55
CA LEU A 256 5.39 -12.23 5.32
C LEU A 256 6.05 -12.32 3.94
N GLY A 257 6.23 -11.17 3.29
CA GLY A 257 6.80 -11.09 1.95
C GLY A 257 5.81 -11.45 0.82
N MET A 258 4.56 -11.81 1.14
CA MET A 258 3.55 -12.06 0.12
C MET A 258 3.24 -10.77 -0.65
N SER A 259 3.16 -10.89 -1.98
CA SER A 259 2.78 -9.76 -2.85
C SER A 259 1.30 -9.43 -2.70
N ALA A 260 1.04 -8.13 -2.56
CA ALA A 260 -0.30 -7.58 -2.46
C ALA A 260 -0.48 -6.41 -3.43
N THR A 261 -1.73 -6.19 -3.85
CA THR A 261 -2.14 -5.00 -4.59
C THR A 261 -3.03 -4.16 -3.68
N VAL A 262 -2.62 -2.95 -3.43
CA VAL A 262 -3.38 -1.96 -2.66
C VAL A 262 -4.08 -1.03 -3.63
N ARG A 263 -5.40 -0.89 -3.50
CA ARG A 263 -6.22 0.03 -4.28
C ARG A 263 -6.77 1.12 -3.37
N PHE A 264 -6.60 2.35 -3.78
CA PHE A 264 -7.20 3.49 -3.10
C PHE A 264 -8.38 3.98 -3.94
N PRO A 265 -9.62 3.87 -3.44
CA PRO A 265 -10.77 4.44 -4.11
C PRO A 265 -10.61 5.97 -4.12
N THR A 266 -10.49 6.54 -5.31
CA THR A 266 -10.44 7.99 -5.51
C THR A 266 -11.77 8.45 -6.10
N GLY A 267 -12.48 9.31 -5.41
CA GLY A 267 -13.73 9.90 -5.89
C GLY A 267 -14.79 9.99 -4.78
N VAL A 268 -15.77 10.84 -5.02
CA VAL A 268 -16.92 10.99 -4.14
C VAL A 268 -17.72 9.68 -4.16
N PRO A 269 -18.00 9.03 -3.01
CA PRO A 269 -18.87 7.87 -2.96
C PRO A 269 -20.23 8.22 -3.56
N GLY A 270 -20.70 7.41 -4.53
CA GLY A 270 -22.01 7.63 -5.16
C GLY A 270 -22.01 8.48 -6.44
N ALA A 271 -20.89 9.05 -6.88
CA ALA A 271 -20.81 9.70 -8.19
C ALA A 271 -20.98 8.62 -9.28
N LYS A 272 -22.13 8.64 -9.95
CA LYS A 272 -22.39 7.79 -11.11
C LYS A 272 -21.45 8.23 -12.24
N ARG A 273 -20.50 7.41 -12.57
CA ARG A 273 -19.61 7.58 -13.72
C ARG A 273 -20.06 6.61 -14.80
N LEU A 274 -20.17 7.09 -16.01
CA LEU A 274 -20.67 6.30 -17.13
C LEU A 274 -19.51 5.99 -18.06
N MET A 275 -19.35 4.74 -18.46
CA MET A 275 -18.37 4.36 -19.47
C MET A 275 -19.01 4.52 -20.83
N VAL A 276 -18.36 5.26 -21.72
CA VAL A 276 -18.78 5.43 -23.11
C VAL A 276 -17.65 5.00 -24.06
N PRO A 277 -17.95 4.39 -25.21
CA PRO A 277 -16.94 4.03 -26.18
C PRO A 277 -16.13 5.25 -26.61
N LEU A 278 -14.82 5.09 -26.87
CA LEU A 278 -13.95 6.18 -27.35
C LEU A 278 -14.46 6.78 -28.65
N THR A 279 -15.10 5.97 -29.52
CA THR A 279 -15.69 6.40 -30.78
C THR A 279 -16.92 7.30 -30.65
N ALA A 280 -17.53 7.36 -29.44
CA ALA A 280 -18.65 8.25 -29.14
C ALA A 280 -18.20 9.65 -28.74
N ILE A 281 -16.93 9.80 -28.30
CA ILE A 281 -16.39 11.07 -27.86
C ILE A 281 -15.65 11.74 -28.99
N PHE A 282 -15.93 13.01 -29.20
CA PHE A 282 -15.17 13.85 -30.10
C PHE A 282 -14.82 15.18 -29.42
N GLN A 283 -13.85 15.89 -29.94
CA GLN A 283 -13.46 17.20 -29.41
C GLN A 283 -14.16 18.31 -30.25
N GLN A 284 -14.81 19.21 -29.51
CA GLN A 284 -15.31 20.46 -30.08
C GLN A 284 -14.51 21.61 -29.40
N GLY A 285 -13.58 22.17 -30.19
CA GLY A 285 -12.61 23.13 -29.60
C GLY A 285 -11.75 22.46 -28.56
N ASN A 286 -11.83 22.93 -27.33
CA ASN A 286 -11.07 22.41 -26.19
C ASN A 286 -11.88 21.53 -25.21
N GLN A 287 -13.10 21.15 -25.58
CA GLN A 287 -14.01 20.36 -24.73
C GLN A 287 -14.39 19.04 -25.39
N ALA A 288 -14.43 17.96 -24.60
CA ALA A 288 -14.98 16.69 -25.03
C ALA A 288 -16.51 16.79 -25.10
N ALA A 289 -17.10 16.20 -26.14
CA ALA A 289 -18.54 16.21 -26.36
C ALA A 289 -19.02 14.87 -26.91
N VAL A 290 -20.30 14.59 -26.72
CA VAL A 290 -21.02 13.46 -27.31
C VAL A 290 -22.29 13.93 -27.97
N TRP A 291 -22.82 13.13 -28.91
CA TRP A 291 -24.14 13.38 -29.49
C TRP A 291 -25.19 12.57 -28.78
N ILE A 292 -26.19 13.24 -28.18
CA ILE A 292 -27.39 12.61 -27.63
C ILE A 292 -28.43 12.53 -28.76
N VAL A 293 -29.04 11.37 -28.90
CA VAL A 293 -30.13 11.15 -29.85
C VAL A 293 -31.47 11.39 -29.16
N SER A 294 -32.21 12.37 -29.61
CA SER A 294 -33.54 12.69 -29.11
C SER A 294 -34.59 11.72 -29.68
N ALA A 295 -35.81 11.70 -29.06
CA ALA A 295 -36.91 10.81 -29.47
C ALA A 295 -37.39 11.05 -30.91
N ASP A 296 -37.18 12.23 -31.48
CA ASP A 296 -37.47 12.62 -32.85
C ASP A 296 -36.37 12.26 -33.86
N ALA A 297 -35.37 11.47 -33.40
CA ALA A 297 -34.18 11.09 -34.17
C ALA A 297 -33.30 12.27 -34.61
N THR A 298 -33.34 13.38 -33.88
CA THR A 298 -32.38 14.48 -34.02
C THR A 298 -31.22 14.33 -33.07
N VAL A 299 -30.02 14.82 -33.44
CA VAL A 299 -28.85 14.78 -32.59
C VAL A 299 -28.62 16.14 -31.92
N LYS A 300 -28.42 16.10 -30.61
CA LYS A 300 -28.08 17.26 -29.77
C LYS A 300 -26.67 17.11 -29.23
N LEU A 301 -25.90 18.17 -29.37
CA LEU A 301 -24.55 18.20 -28.83
C LEU A 301 -24.61 18.36 -27.31
N GLN A 302 -23.88 17.52 -26.58
CA GLN A 302 -23.73 17.57 -25.14
C GLN A 302 -22.26 17.58 -24.74
N ALA A 303 -21.82 18.65 -24.10
CA ALA A 303 -20.49 18.72 -23.51
C ALA A 303 -20.37 17.74 -22.34
N VAL A 304 -19.26 17.03 -22.27
CA VAL A 304 -19.00 16.04 -21.20
C VAL A 304 -17.63 16.26 -20.58
N SER A 305 -17.52 15.89 -19.29
CA SER A 305 -16.26 15.88 -18.59
C SER A 305 -15.73 14.46 -18.54
N VAL A 306 -14.63 14.20 -19.23
CA VAL A 306 -13.94 12.91 -19.20
C VAL A 306 -13.00 12.88 -18.01
N ALA A 307 -13.20 11.91 -17.11
CA ALA A 307 -12.35 11.72 -15.94
C ALA A 307 -11.11 10.89 -16.28
N GLU A 308 -11.26 9.89 -17.19
CA GLU A 308 -10.19 8.94 -17.52
C GLU A 308 -10.47 8.26 -18.86
N TYR A 309 -9.41 7.97 -19.61
CA TYR A 309 -9.45 7.10 -20.79
C TYR A 309 -8.93 5.70 -20.43
N ARG A 310 -9.65 4.66 -20.85
CA ARG A 310 -9.32 3.24 -20.62
C ARG A 310 -9.36 2.45 -21.94
N ASP A 311 -8.79 1.25 -21.95
CA ASP A 311 -8.77 0.38 -23.14
C ASP A 311 -10.17 0.04 -23.69
N GLY A 312 -11.21 0.04 -22.84
CA GLY A 312 -12.59 -0.22 -23.23
C GLY A 312 -13.44 1.01 -23.55
N GLY A 313 -12.94 2.24 -23.31
CA GLY A 313 -13.74 3.46 -23.46
C GLY A 313 -13.24 4.62 -22.60
N ALA A 314 -14.06 5.65 -22.48
CA ALA A 314 -13.79 6.79 -21.61
C ALA A 314 -14.81 6.85 -20.47
N VAL A 315 -14.33 7.17 -19.28
CA VAL A 315 -15.16 7.35 -18.09
C VAL A 315 -15.60 8.82 -18.02
N VAL A 316 -16.88 9.05 -18.21
CA VAL A 316 -17.49 10.37 -18.12
C VAL A 316 -17.95 10.63 -16.68
N SER A 317 -17.48 11.74 -16.10
CA SER A 317 -17.81 12.15 -14.73
C SER A 317 -18.97 13.13 -14.62
N ALA A 318 -19.25 13.87 -15.67
CA ALA A 318 -20.35 14.84 -15.73
C ALA A 318 -20.80 15.07 -17.18
N GLY A 319 -22.06 15.51 -17.34
CA GLY A 319 -22.61 15.87 -18.63
C GLY A 319 -23.49 14.80 -19.26
N LEU A 320 -23.59 13.59 -18.69
CA LEU A 320 -24.49 12.51 -19.14
C LEU A 320 -25.31 11.98 -17.97
N ALA A 321 -26.57 11.65 -18.24
CA ALA A 321 -27.43 10.91 -17.33
C ALA A 321 -27.54 9.44 -17.81
N GLY A 322 -27.72 8.51 -16.86
CA GLY A 322 -28.01 7.12 -17.22
C GLY A 322 -29.36 6.99 -17.94
N GLY A 323 -29.41 6.18 -19.00
CA GLY A 323 -30.59 6.00 -19.84
C GLY A 323 -30.62 6.83 -21.11
N GLU A 324 -29.67 7.76 -21.29
CA GLU A 324 -29.59 8.56 -22.51
C GLU A 324 -29.03 7.72 -23.66
N GLN A 325 -29.58 7.95 -24.85
CA GLN A 325 -29.12 7.32 -26.07
C GLN A 325 -28.08 8.22 -26.77
N ILE A 326 -26.86 7.71 -26.92
CA ILE A 326 -25.74 8.45 -27.52
C ILE A 326 -25.34 7.82 -28.86
N VAL A 327 -24.72 8.61 -29.70
CA VAL A 327 -24.09 8.10 -30.94
C VAL A 327 -22.76 7.41 -30.58
N ALA A 328 -22.69 6.11 -30.79
CA ALA A 328 -21.50 5.31 -30.49
C ALA A 328 -20.45 5.30 -31.62
N ALA A 329 -20.87 5.54 -32.88
CA ALA A 329 -19.96 5.63 -34.02
C ALA A 329 -20.54 6.56 -35.09
N GLY A 330 -19.67 7.33 -35.78
CA GLY A 330 -20.04 8.33 -36.76
C GLY A 330 -20.18 9.75 -36.23
N ALA A 331 -19.75 9.98 -34.97
CA ALA A 331 -19.89 11.26 -34.27
C ALA A 331 -19.28 12.46 -35.03
N ASN A 332 -18.16 12.27 -35.72
CA ASN A 332 -17.40 13.34 -36.43
C ASN A 332 -18.09 13.88 -37.70
N LEU A 333 -19.13 13.21 -38.16
CA LEU A 333 -19.81 13.58 -39.41
C LEU A 333 -21.12 14.33 -39.18
N LEU A 334 -21.51 14.57 -37.94
CA LEU A 334 -22.81 15.09 -37.55
C LEU A 334 -22.78 16.60 -37.27
N THR A 335 -23.89 17.24 -37.49
CA THR A 335 -24.15 18.64 -37.13
C THR A 335 -25.32 18.73 -36.14
N ALA A 336 -25.31 19.75 -35.27
CA ALA A 336 -26.38 19.92 -34.31
C ALA A 336 -27.75 20.10 -34.98
N GLY A 337 -28.76 19.37 -34.48
CA GLY A 337 -30.11 19.37 -35.02
C GLY A 337 -30.31 18.50 -36.27
N GLU A 338 -29.28 17.81 -36.76
CA GLU A 338 -29.39 16.91 -37.91
C GLU A 338 -30.23 15.65 -37.56
N LYS A 339 -31.10 15.25 -38.51
CA LYS A 339 -31.82 13.97 -38.37
C LYS A 339 -30.91 12.80 -38.76
N VAL A 340 -30.91 11.79 -37.92
CA VAL A 340 -30.09 10.58 -38.12
C VAL A 340 -30.99 9.34 -38.24
N ARG A 341 -30.45 8.33 -38.94
CA ARG A 341 -31.06 7.00 -38.97
C ARG A 341 -30.23 6.07 -38.07
N ILE A 342 -30.90 5.48 -37.10
CA ILE A 342 -30.25 4.57 -36.16
C ILE A 342 -30.09 3.20 -36.82
N ALA A 343 -28.86 2.70 -36.91
CA ALA A 343 -28.60 1.34 -37.35
C ALA A 343 -29.12 0.34 -36.30
N PRO A 344 -29.74 -0.78 -36.72
CA PRO A 344 -30.18 -1.81 -35.78
C PRO A 344 -28.98 -2.31 -34.99
N VAL A 345 -29.17 -2.47 -33.67
CA VAL A 345 -28.14 -2.97 -32.74
C VAL A 345 -27.84 -4.43 -33.12
N VAL A 346 -26.71 -4.69 -33.73
CA VAL A 346 -26.17 -6.04 -33.82
C VAL A 346 -25.50 -6.32 -32.49
N GLN A 347 -26.15 -7.10 -31.64
CA GLN A 347 -25.50 -7.63 -30.44
C GLN A 347 -24.30 -8.47 -30.90
N ALA A 348 -23.10 -8.03 -30.60
CA ALA A 348 -21.92 -8.87 -30.75
C ALA A 348 -22.07 -10.03 -29.76
N LYS A 349 -21.95 -11.24 -30.29
CA LYS A 349 -22.02 -12.50 -29.58
C LYS A 349 -20.71 -12.74 -28.84
#